data_f4318ffe38daf04df2868645f28f0b18
#
_entry.id   f4318ffe38daf04df2868645f28f0b18
#
_cell.length_a   1.000
_cell.length_b   1.000
_cell.length_c   1.000
_cell.angle_alpha   90.00
_cell.angle_beta   90.00
_cell.angle_gamma   90.00
#
_symmetry.space_group_name_H-M   'P 1'
#
loop_
_entity.id
_entity.type
_entity.pdbx_description
1 polymer ?
#
loop_
_entity_poly.entity_id
_entity_poly.type
_entity_poly.pdbx_seq_one_letter_code
_entity_poly.pdbx_strand_id
1 'polypeptide(L)'
;MEKLVRYLKFMLSTLGGTAVDCGVMWLLAEVLFAESEIVGLFIAPTVSFECAVLTNYTLAYFFVWKDRVGERSVRGFWGRFLPYNVSCIAAFLIKMVPFILIRHFAGLNVVLCNLIALVFSGVFNFVTNEWVIFRKRKTEICE
;
A
#
# COMPACT_ATOMS: atom_id res chain seq x y z
N MET A 1 -22.94 2.76 -2.52
CA MET A 1 -22.54 2.84 -1.10
C MET A 1 -21.45 1.83 -0.74
N GLU A 2 -21.55 0.56 -1.11
CA GLU A 2 -20.54 -0.47 -0.73
C GLU A 2 -19.10 -0.16 -1.18
N LYS A 3 -18.91 0.35 -2.40
CA LYS A 3 -17.57 0.70 -2.91
C LYS A 3 -16.93 1.86 -2.13
N LEU A 4 -17.73 2.86 -1.73
CA LEU A 4 -17.23 3.97 -0.93
C LEU A 4 -16.80 3.51 0.47
N VAL A 5 -17.63 2.69 1.12
CA VAL A 5 -17.28 2.10 2.43
C VAL A 5 -16.00 1.27 2.34
N ARG A 6 -15.84 0.49 1.26
CA ARG A 6 -14.64 -0.31 1.02
C ARG A 6 -13.42 0.58 0.78
N TYR A 7 -13.57 1.67 0.03
CA TYR A 7 -12.51 2.66 -0.15
C TYR A 7 -12.08 3.32 1.17
N LEU A 8 -13.03 3.71 2.02
CA LEU A 8 -12.73 4.26 3.34
C LEU A 8 -12.01 3.25 4.25
N LYS A 9 -12.45 2.00 4.26
CA LYS A 9 -11.74 0.92 4.99
C LYS A 9 -10.31 0.71 4.46
N PHE A 10 -10.13 0.79 3.15
CA PHE A 10 -8.81 0.71 2.53
C PHE A 10 -7.92 1.88 2.96
N MET A 11 -8.45 3.11 2.95
CA MET A 11 -7.72 4.28 3.46
C MET A 11 -7.32 4.11 4.93
N LEU A 12 -8.21 3.61 5.78
CA LEU A 12 -7.88 3.32 7.18
C LEU A 12 -6.80 2.23 7.31
N SER A 13 -6.82 1.21 6.47
CA SER A 13 -5.78 0.18 6.47
C SER A 13 -4.41 0.74 6.10
N THR A 14 -4.36 1.70 5.17
CA THR A 14 -3.09 2.35 4.80
C THR A 14 -2.51 3.21 5.91
N LEU A 15 -3.35 3.82 6.76
CA LEU A 15 -2.88 4.52 7.96
C LEU A 15 -2.20 3.57 8.95
N GLY A 16 -2.74 2.36 9.12
CA GLY A 16 -2.11 1.31 9.94
C GLY A 16 -0.71 0.94 9.47
N GLY A 17 -0.53 0.75 8.16
CA GLY A 17 0.78 0.50 7.58
C GLY A 17 1.74 1.68 7.71
N THR A 18 1.25 2.92 7.56
CA THR A 18 2.07 4.11 7.77
C THR A 18 2.58 4.19 9.22
N ALA A 19 1.77 3.84 10.20
CA ALA A 19 2.20 3.79 11.59
C ALA A 19 3.30 2.73 11.81
N VAL A 20 3.17 1.57 11.18
CA VAL A 20 4.20 0.51 11.21
C VAL A 20 5.47 0.97 10.49
N ASP A 21 5.36 1.61 9.33
CA ASP A 21 6.50 2.18 8.60
C ASP A 21 7.32 3.12 9.48
N CYS A 22 6.66 4.12 10.05
CA CYS A 22 7.31 5.08 10.94
C CYS A 22 7.93 4.41 12.17
N GLY A 23 7.24 3.45 12.78
CA GLY A 23 7.72 2.73 13.97
C GLY A 23 8.95 1.86 13.67
N VAL A 24 8.93 1.09 12.58
CA VAL A 24 10.05 0.24 12.16
C VAL A 24 11.24 1.09 11.72
N MET A 25 10.97 2.16 10.96
CA MET A 25 12.00 3.12 10.53
C MET A 25 12.73 3.71 11.74
N TRP A 26 11.97 4.23 12.71
CA TRP A 26 12.52 4.79 13.95
C TRP A 26 13.31 3.75 14.74
N LEU A 27 12.76 2.55 14.92
CA LEU A 27 13.42 1.49 15.67
C LEU A 27 14.77 1.08 15.04
N LEU A 28 14.82 0.93 13.71
CA LEU A 28 16.03 0.53 13.02
C LEU A 28 17.06 1.66 12.95
N ALA A 29 16.64 2.86 12.56
CA ALA A 29 17.55 3.97 12.30
C ALA A 29 18.03 4.67 13.57
N GLU A 30 17.17 4.81 14.59
CA GLU A 30 17.47 5.62 15.77
C GLU A 30 17.82 4.79 17.01
N VAL A 31 17.32 3.55 17.10
CA VAL A 31 17.52 2.73 18.32
C VAL A 31 18.57 1.63 18.12
N LEU A 32 18.41 0.82 17.04
CA LEU A 32 19.26 -0.36 16.87
C LEU A 32 20.58 -0.07 16.15
N PHE A 33 20.56 0.85 15.19
CA PHE A 33 21.71 1.10 14.29
C PHE A 33 21.98 2.61 14.13
N ALA A 34 21.83 3.39 15.19
CA ALA A 34 21.99 4.85 15.18
C ALA A 34 23.37 5.34 14.62
N GLU A 35 24.40 4.54 14.74
CA GLU A 35 25.75 4.87 14.26
C GLU A 35 26.02 4.45 12.80
N SER A 36 25.08 3.73 12.16
CA SER A 36 25.27 3.20 10.81
C SER A 36 24.50 4.00 9.76
N GLU A 37 25.17 4.90 9.06
CA GLU A 37 24.57 5.67 7.95
C GLU A 37 23.97 4.77 6.85
N ILE A 38 24.60 3.63 6.54
CA ILE A 38 24.12 2.69 5.52
C ILE A 38 22.80 2.08 5.94
N VAL A 39 22.65 1.70 7.21
CA VAL A 39 21.38 1.15 7.72
C VAL A 39 20.30 2.22 7.69
N GLY A 40 20.58 3.43 8.15
CA GLY A 40 19.62 4.53 8.17
C GLY A 40 19.13 4.96 6.77
N LEU A 41 20.05 4.99 5.79
CA LEU A 41 19.76 5.47 4.43
C LEU A 41 19.10 4.42 3.53
N PHE A 42 19.45 3.15 3.65
CA PHE A 42 19.03 2.11 2.69
C PHE A 42 18.24 0.97 3.32
N ILE A 43 18.73 0.41 4.42
CA ILE A 43 18.13 -0.79 5.00
C ILE A 43 16.86 -0.46 5.78
N ALA A 44 16.92 0.54 6.65
CA ALA A 44 15.75 0.91 7.47
C ALA A 44 14.55 1.34 6.61
N PRO A 45 14.69 2.23 5.58
CA PRO A 45 13.58 2.57 4.70
C PRO A 45 13.02 1.38 3.90
N THR A 46 13.90 0.46 3.47
CA THR A 46 13.46 -0.71 2.70
C THR A 46 12.69 -1.69 3.58
N VAL A 47 13.22 -2.00 4.76
CA VAL A 47 12.57 -2.93 5.70
C VAL A 47 11.26 -2.33 6.24
N SER A 48 11.25 -1.05 6.60
CA SER A 48 10.03 -0.39 7.08
C SER A 48 8.93 -0.37 6.01
N PHE A 49 9.27 -0.09 4.76
CA PHE A 49 8.34 -0.14 3.63
C PHE A 49 7.73 -1.53 3.46
N GLU A 50 8.53 -2.60 3.45
CA GLU A 50 8.01 -3.96 3.31
C GLU A 50 7.13 -4.38 4.50
N CYS A 51 7.49 -3.99 5.73
CA CYS A 51 6.66 -4.20 6.91
C CYS A 51 5.32 -3.46 6.80
N ALA A 52 5.33 -2.23 6.30
CA ALA A 52 4.13 -1.44 6.05
C ALA A 52 3.25 -2.06 4.96
N VAL A 53 3.84 -2.49 3.85
CA VAL A 53 3.13 -3.17 2.76
C VAL A 53 2.49 -4.46 3.25
N LEU A 54 3.20 -5.27 4.02
CA LEU A 54 2.67 -6.51 4.61
C LEU A 54 1.52 -6.22 5.58
N THR A 55 1.64 -5.20 6.41
CA THR A 55 0.59 -4.77 7.34
C THR A 55 -0.65 -4.29 6.58
N ASN A 56 -0.48 -3.40 5.59
CA ASN A 56 -1.56 -2.91 4.75
C ASN A 56 -2.26 -4.05 4.02
N TYR A 57 -1.50 -4.98 3.46
CA TYR A 57 -2.03 -6.16 2.80
C TYR A 57 -2.83 -7.04 3.75
N THR A 58 -2.30 -7.31 4.94
CA THR A 58 -2.97 -8.12 5.95
C THR A 58 -4.31 -7.50 6.35
N LEU A 59 -4.32 -6.20 6.65
CA LEU A 59 -5.55 -5.47 6.96
C LEU A 59 -6.52 -5.47 5.77
N ALA A 60 -6.02 -5.26 4.57
CA ALA A 60 -6.81 -5.30 3.34
C ALA A 60 -7.44 -6.68 3.11
N TYR A 61 -6.67 -7.75 3.26
CA TYR A 61 -7.10 -9.13 3.09
C TYR A 61 -8.17 -9.53 4.11
N PHE A 62 -8.01 -9.17 5.38
CA PHE A 62 -8.91 -9.60 6.45
C PHE A 62 -10.11 -8.68 6.67
N PHE A 63 -10.01 -7.37 6.39
CA PHE A 63 -11.04 -6.39 6.71
C PHE A 63 -11.69 -5.72 5.52
N VAL A 64 -10.91 -5.39 4.47
CA VAL A 64 -11.42 -4.63 3.32
C VAL A 64 -12.09 -5.57 2.31
N TRP A 65 -11.40 -6.65 1.92
CA TRP A 65 -11.87 -7.60 0.89
C TRP A 65 -12.23 -8.98 1.44
N LYS A 66 -12.58 -9.06 2.73
CA LYS A 66 -12.96 -10.32 3.40
C LYS A 66 -14.02 -11.12 2.63
N ASP A 67 -14.94 -10.43 1.97
CA ASP A 67 -16.06 -11.04 1.24
C ASP A 67 -15.66 -11.63 -0.12
N ARG A 68 -14.43 -11.36 -0.57
CA ARG A 68 -13.91 -11.80 -1.87
C ARG A 68 -12.80 -12.83 -1.78
N VAL A 69 -12.25 -13.02 -0.59
CA VAL A 69 -11.12 -13.92 -0.38
C VAL A 69 -11.57 -15.38 -0.44
N GLY A 70 -12.84 -15.69 -0.14
CA GLY A 70 -13.36 -17.06 -0.05
C GLY A 70 -12.74 -17.81 1.12
N GLU A 71 -12.41 -19.10 0.92
CA GLU A 71 -11.71 -19.89 1.94
C GLU A 71 -10.30 -19.32 2.18
N ARG A 72 -10.02 -19.05 3.44
CA ARG A 72 -8.73 -18.47 3.87
C ARG A 72 -7.68 -19.57 3.93
N SER A 73 -6.76 -19.57 3.00
CA SER A 73 -5.62 -20.48 3.00
C SER A 73 -4.30 -19.70 2.98
N VAL A 74 -3.28 -20.30 3.57
CA VAL A 74 -1.91 -19.75 3.58
C VAL A 74 -1.41 -19.53 2.14
N ARG A 75 -1.65 -20.50 1.27
CA ARG A 75 -1.30 -20.41 -0.17
C ARG A 75 -2.05 -19.27 -0.87
N GLY A 76 -3.34 -19.08 -0.54
CA GLY A 76 -4.14 -17.97 -1.08
C GLY A 76 -3.69 -16.61 -0.59
N PHE A 77 -3.23 -16.53 0.66
CA PHE A 77 -2.67 -15.31 1.24
C PHE A 77 -1.38 -14.89 0.51
N TRP A 78 -0.37 -15.74 0.49
CA TRP A 78 0.91 -15.43 -0.14
C TRP A 78 0.83 -15.29 -1.67
N GLY A 79 -0.06 -16.05 -2.33
CA GLY A 79 -0.28 -15.93 -3.77
C GLY A 79 -0.86 -14.57 -4.21
N ARG A 80 -1.55 -13.86 -3.31
CA ARG A 80 -2.04 -12.50 -3.57
C ARG A 80 -1.12 -11.41 -3.04
N PHE A 81 -0.22 -11.73 -2.12
CA PHE A 81 0.71 -10.76 -1.56
C PHE A 81 1.68 -10.22 -2.60
N LEU A 82 2.24 -11.10 -3.44
CA LEU A 82 3.20 -10.66 -4.47
C LEU A 82 2.58 -9.65 -5.46
N PRO A 83 1.43 -9.92 -6.10
CA PRO A 83 0.80 -8.92 -6.97
C PRO A 83 0.36 -7.65 -6.21
N TYR A 84 0.04 -7.75 -4.92
CA TYR A 84 -0.24 -6.59 -4.09
C TYR A 84 1.00 -5.72 -3.91
N ASN A 85 2.14 -6.30 -3.59
CA ASN A 85 3.43 -5.59 -3.44
C ASN A 85 3.80 -4.89 -4.75
N VAL A 86 3.75 -5.60 -5.87
CA VAL A 86 3.98 -5.02 -7.21
C VAL A 86 3.02 -3.84 -7.49
N SER A 87 1.75 -3.97 -7.09
CA SER A 87 0.78 -2.87 -7.21
C SER A 87 1.15 -1.65 -6.37
N CYS A 88 1.69 -1.85 -5.16
CA CYS A 88 2.17 -0.75 -4.31
C CYS A 88 3.36 -0.02 -4.94
N ILE A 89 4.30 -0.75 -5.52
CA ILE A 89 5.44 -0.18 -6.26
C ILE A 89 4.94 0.60 -7.48
N ALA A 90 4.03 0.02 -8.26
CA ALA A 90 3.44 0.70 -9.42
C ALA A 90 2.68 1.98 -9.01
N ALA A 91 1.90 1.93 -7.94
CA ALA A 91 1.21 3.10 -7.40
C ALA A 91 2.17 4.20 -6.97
N PHE A 92 3.32 3.84 -6.40
CA PHE A 92 4.38 4.79 -6.06
C PHE A 92 4.98 5.46 -7.32
N LEU A 93 5.29 4.68 -8.36
CA LEU A 93 5.79 5.22 -9.62
C LEU A 93 4.77 6.14 -10.31
N ILE A 94 3.50 5.73 -10.33
CA ILE A 94 2.39 6.53 -10.88
C ILE A 94 2.23 7.84 -10.12
N LYS A 95 2.41 7.83 -8.79
CA LYS A 95 2.38 9.04 -7.95
C LYS A 95 3.44 10.05 -8.37
N MET A 96 4.61 9.59 -8.81
CA MET A 96 5.71 10.49 -9.19
C MET A 96 5.35 11.38 -10.38
N VAL A 97 4.55 10.91 -11.32
CA VAL A 97 4.15 11.69 -12.51
C VAL A 97 3.37 12.95 -12.13
N PRO A 98 2.18 12.87 -11.47
CA PRO A 98 1.45 14.07 -11.08
C PRO A 98 2.23 14.93 -10.08
N PHE A 99 3.04 14.33 -9.21
CA PHE A 99 3.88 15.08 -8.28
C PHE A 99 4.85 16.00 -9.01
N ILE A 100 5.60 15.48 -9.98
CA ILE A 100 6.57 16.25 -10.77
C ILE A 100 5.86 17.31 -11.61
N LEU A 101 4.77 16.95 -12.28
CA LEU A 101 4.01 17.86 -13.13
C LEU A 101 3.43 19.03 -12.32
N ILE A 102 2.77 18.76 -11.20
CA ILE A 102 2.18 19.81 -10.35
C ILE A 102 3.27 20.71 -9.79
N ARG A 103 4.37 20.14 -9.35
CA ARG A 103 5.50 20.94 -8.82
C ARG A 103 6.10 21.84 -9.91
N HIS A 104 6.26 21.33 -11.12
CA HIS A 104 6.88 22.07 -12.22
C HIS A 104 5.97 23.18 -12.77
N PHE A 105 4.68 22.88 -12.98
CA PHE A 105 3.75 23.83 -13.63
C PHE A 105 3.02 24.75 -12.66
N ALA A 106 2.67 24.27 -11.47
CA ALA A 106 1.88 25.06 -10.52
C ALA A 106 2.73 25.76 -9.45
N GLY A 107 4.02 25.44 -9.32
CA GLY A 107 4.91 26.05 -8.32
C GLY A 107 4.45 25.86 -6.86
N LEU A 108 3.55 24.91 -6.61
CA LEU A 108 2.96 24.68 -5.31
C LEU A 108 3.98 24.12 -4.32
N ASN A 109 3.68 24.30 -3.03
CA ASN A 109 4.47 23.72 -1.95
C ASN A 109 4.57 22.18 -2.13
N VAL A 110 5.74 21.62 -1.84
CA VAL A 110 6.06 20.18 -1.97
C VAL A 110 5.02 19.30 -1.25
N VAL A 111 4.55 19.74 -0.08
CA VAL A 111 3.56 19.01 0.71
C VAL A 111 2.22 18.94 -0.02
N LEU A 112 1.75 20.05 -0.60
CA LEU A 112 0.51 20.08 -1.38
C LEU A 112 0.61 19.23 -2.64
N CYS A 113 1.73 19.32 -3.37
CA CYS A 113 1.99 18.45 -4.53
C CYS A 113 1.94 16.97 -4.15
N ASN A 114 2.54 16.62 -3.01
CA ASN A 114 2.54 15.25 -2.50
C ASN A 114 1.13 14.78 -2.12
N LEU A 115 0.35 15.60 -1.43
CA LEU A 115 -1.03 15.26 -1.05
C LEU A 115 -1.93 15.02 -2.27
N ILE A 116 -1.85 15.87 -3.28
CA ILE A 116 -2.60 15.69 -4.53
C ILE A 116 -2.16 14.41 -5.23
N ALA A 117 -0.85 14.17 -5.35
CA ALA A 117 -0.30 12.98 -5.97
C ALA A 117 -0.70 11.68 -5.21
N LEU A 118 -0.80 11.75 -3.87
CA LEU A 118 -1.28 10.63 -3.04
C LEU A 118 -2.73 10.26 -3.34
N VAL A 119 -3.60 11.21 -3.65
CA VAL A 119 -5.00 10.91 -4.04
C VAL A 119 -5.02 10.07 -5.32
N PHE A 120 -4.25 10.45 -6.34
CA PHE A 120 -4.16 9.70 -7.60
C PHE A 120 -3.61 8.28 -7.36
N SER A 121 -2.52 8.16 -6.62
CA SER A 121 -1.90 6.88 -6.27
C SER A 121 -2.85 6.00 -5.44
N GLY A 122 -3.55 6.59 -4.48
CA GLY A 122 -4.52 5.87 -3.63
C GLY A 122 -5.70 5.32 -4.43
N VAL A 123 -6.23 6.11 -5.36
CA VAL A 123 -7.30 5.65 -6.28
C VAL A 123 -6.80 4.53 -7.17
N PHE A 124 -5.62 4.68 -7.78
CA PHE A 124 -5.01 3.63 -8.61
C PHE A 124 -4.81 2.33 -7.83
N ASN A 125 -4.21 2.42 -6.65
CA ASN A 125 -3.95 1.26 -5.81
C ASN A 125 -5.26 0.58 -5.37
N PHE A 126 -6.28 1.37 -5.00
CA PHE A 126 -7.60 0.82 -4.68
C PHE A 126 -8.23 0.10 -5.87
N VAL A 127 -8.25 0.72 -7.05
CA VAL A 127 -8.82 0.13 -8.27
C VAL A 127 -8.11 -1.17 -8.63
N THR A 128 -6.77 -1.19 -8.58
CA THR A 128 -5.99 -2.41 -8.86
C THR A 128 -6.30 -3.52 -7.85
N ASN A 129 -6.39 -3.18 -6.57
CA ASN A 129 -6.77 -4.15 -5.54
C ASN A 129 -8.18 -4.69 -5.77
N GLU A 130 -9.14 -3.83 -6.05
CA GLU A 130 -10.55 -4.19 -6.25
C GLU A 130 -10.76 -5.10 -7.46
N TRP A 131 -10.07 -4.83 -8.57
CA TRP A 131 -10.37 -5.43 -9.87
C TRP A 131 -9.38 -6.55 -10.27
N VAL A 132 -8.16 -6.50 -9.77
CA VAL A 132 -7.11 -7.46 -10.14
C VAL A 132 -6.83 -8.43 -8.99
N ILE A 133 -6.44 -7.90 -7.83
CA ILE A 133 -5.90 -8.72 -6.73
C ILE A 133 -7.02 -9.44 -5.98
N PHE A 134 -8.08 -8.72 -5.64
CA PHE A 134 -9.23 -9.26 -4.89
C PHE A 134 -10.48 -9.44 -5.77
N ARG A 135 -10.28 -9.74 -7.06
CA ARG A 135 -11.37 -10.08 -7.96
C ARG A 135 -12.08 -11.33 -7.43
N LYS A 136 -13.43 -11.31 -7.39
CA LYS A 136 -14.22 -12.53 -7.12
C LYS A 136 -13.84 -13.58 -8.16
N ARG A 137 -13.28 -14.70 -7.74
CA ARG A 137 -13.19 -15.88 -8.61
C ARG A 137 -14.62 -16.27 -8.98
N LYS A 138 -14.97 -16.31 -10.26
CA LYS A 138 -16.13 -17.04 -10.71
C LYS A 138 -15.86 -18.49 -10.31
N THR A 139 -16.59 -18.98 -9.33
CA THR A 139 -16.67 -20.42 -9.11
C THR A 139 -17.28 -20.95 -10.39
N GLU A 140 -16.51 -21.68 -11.19
CA GLU A 140 -17.06 -22.49 -12.26
C GLU A 140 -17.98 -23.48 -11.55
N ILE A 141 -19.28 -23.25 -11.73
CA ILE A 141 -20.29 -24.24 -11.42
C ILE A 141 -20.06 -25.29 -12.49
N CYS A 142 -19.29 -26.31 -12.16
CA CYS A 142 -19.34 -27.58 -12.88
C CYS A 142 -20.67 -28.20 -12.52
N GLU A 143 -21.65 -28.09 -13.44
CA GLU A 143 -22.76 -29.01 -13.54
C GLU A 143 -22.26 -30.39 -14.05
#